data_4b4845a6fb72aaa6951c0c8b107e21a9
#
_entry.id   4b4845a6fb72aaa6951c0c8b107e21a9
#
_cell.length_a   1.000
_cell.length_b   1.000
_cell.length_c   1.000
_cell.angle_alpha   90.00
_cell.angle_beta   90.00
_cell.angle_gamma   90.00
#
_symmetry.space_group_name_H-M   'P 1'
#
loop_
_entity.id
_entity.type
_entity.pdbx_description
1 polymer ?
#
loop_
_entity_poly.entity_id
_entity_poly.type
_entity_poly.pdbx_seq_one_letter_code
_entity_poly.pdbx_strand_id
1 'polypeptide(L)'
;QSGKCLETYQTMGYTPYYYFNQNSSFGTESELRDLISSFKAAGIGTVADVVVNHHNTTGWFTFPAETYKGVTYQLLPTDITANDDGGKTALEAARQDVALSTNNDEGEDWGGMRDLDHKSQNVQNIIKAYVRYLKDDLGYTGFRYDMVKGFAASHVADYNKAAGIEFSVGEYWDSNANIQSWIENTGKNSAAFDFQFRYNVRDAANGGNWTLLNSTNNLMHDATLRQYAVTFVENHDTQYRSPSETG
;
A
#
# COMPACT_ATOMS: atom_id res chain seq x y z
N GLN A 1 2.22 -8.21 -7.10
CA GLN A 1 2.36 -8.71 -5.74
C GLN A 1 3.32 -9.86 -5.71
N SER A 2 4.52 -9.56 -5.32
CA SER A 2 5.59 -10.53 -5.19
C SER A 2 5.45 -11.27 -3.87
N GLY A 3 4.68 -12.31 -3.83
CA GLY A 3 4.60 -13.13 -2.65
C GLY A 3 5.02 -14.54 -3.01
N LYS A 4 6.20 -14.96 -2.57
CA LYS A 4 6.33 -16.38 -2.31
C LYS A 4 5.24 -16.69 -1.31
N CYS A 5 4.16 -17.35 -1.72
CA CYS A 5 3.29 -18.03 -0.78
C CYS A 5 4.19 -18.93 0.04
N LEU A 6 4.55 -18.51 1.23
CA LEU A 6 5.08 -19.43 2.22
C LEU A 6 3.96 -20.45 2.42
N GLU A 7 4.29 -21.70 2.33
CA GLU A 7 3.45 -22.86 2.05
C GLU A 7 2.20 -23.06 2.92
N THR A 8 1.92 -22.18 3.86
CA THR A 8 0.84 -22.32 4.83
C THR A 8 -0.13 -21.14 4.93
N TYR A 9 0.18 -19.98 4.34
CA TYR A 9 -0.70 -18.83 4.40
C TYR A 9 -0.94 -18.31 2.99
N GLN A 10 -2.15 -18.50 2.50
CA GLN A 10 -2.65 -17.74 1.36
C GLN A 10 -2.82 -16.29 1.83
N THR A 11 -1.74 -15.56 1.75
CA THR A 11 -1.82 -14.14 1.89
C THR A 11 -2.37 -13.62 0.56
N MET A 12 -3.42 -12.86 0.56
CA MET A 12 -3.97 -12.24 -0.66
C MET A 12 -2.99 -11.24 -1.31
N GLY A 13 -1.69 -11.38 -1.02
CA GLY A 13 -0.60 -10.56 -1.52
C GLY A 13 -0.15 -9.44 -0.57
N TYR A 14 -0.80 -9.28 0.59
CA TYR A 14 -0.50 -8.18 1.52
C TYR A 14 0.63 -8.48 2.52
N THR A 15 1.38 -9.55 2.31
CA THR A 15 2.60 -9.86 3.08
C THR A 15 3.78 -10.09 2.14
N PRO A 16 4.30 -9.03 1.48
CA PRO A 16 5.33 -9.15 0.47
C PRO A 16 6.60 -9.75 1.08
N TYR A 17 7.19 -10.72 0.37
CA TYR A 17 8.48 -11.32 0.72
C TYR A 17 9.54 -10.96 -0.32
N TYR A 18 9.14 -10.72 -1.58
CA TYR A 18 9.99 -10.27 -2.65
C TYR A 18 9.39 -9.03 -3.33
N TYR A 19 10.23 -8.07 -3.69
CA TYR A 19 9.82 -6.91 -4.47
C TYR A 19 10.06 -7.08 -5.98
N PHE A 20 11.07 -7.87 -6.37
CA PHE A 20 11.49 -8.02 -7.77
C PHE A 20 11.19 -9.40 -8.36
N ASN A 21 10.40 -10.22 -7.67
CA ASN A 21 9.93 -11.53 -8.15
C ASN A 21 8.40 -11.56 -8.07
N GLN A 22 7.74 -11.54 -9.22
CA GLN A 22 6.27 -11.53 -9.32
C GLN A 22 5.64 -12.92 -9.47
N ASN A 23 6.43 -13.99 -9.42
CA ASN A 23 5.87 -15.34 -9.38
C ASN A 23 5.14 -15.57 -8.06
N SER A 24 3.91 -16.03 -8.12
CA SER A 24 3.04 -16.24 -6.96
C SER A 24 2.07 -17.40 -7.20
N SER A 25 1.22 -17.69 -6.21
CA SER A 25 0.11 -18.63 -6.38
C SER A 25 -0.95 -18.16 -7.38
N PHE A 26 -0.95 -16.90 -7.76
CA PHE A 26 -1.88 -16.33 -8.75
C PHE A 26 -1.38 -16.47 -10.19
N GLY A 27 -0.11 -16.80 -10.38
CA GLY A 27 0.50 -16.95 -11.70
C GLY A 27 1.97 -16.58 -11.72
N THR A 28 2.57 -16.77 -12.87
CA THR A 28 3.97 -16.43 -13.17
C THR A 28 4.09 -14.95 -13.56
N GLU A 29 5.29 -14.39 -13.43
CA GLU A 29 5.58 -13.05 -13.94
C GLU A 29 5.35 -12.93 -15.47
N SER A 30 5.60 -14.02 -16.22
CA SER A 30 5.31 -14.03 -17.67
C SER A 30 3.82 -13.82 -17.94
N GLU A 31 2.96 -14.55 -17.24
CA GLU A 31 1.50 -14.40 -17.36
C GLU A 31 1.03 -13.00 -16.93
N LEU A 32 1.64 -12.43 -15.89
CA LEU A 32 1.36 -11.05 -15.48
C LEU A 32 1.74 -10.04 -16.57
N ARG A 33 2.90 -10.22 -17.22
CA ARG A 33 3.34 -9.35 -18.33
C ARG A 33 2.40 -9.46 -19.54
N ASP A 34 1.95 -10.67 -19.86
CA ASP A 34 0.99 -10.91 -20.94
C ASP A 34 -0.36 -10.27 -20.63
N LEU A 35 -0.82 -10.35 -19.36
CA LEU A 35 -2.02 -9.69 -18.88
C LEU A 35 -1.94 -8.17 -19.06
N ILE A 36 -0.89 -7.54 -18.53
CA ILE A 36 -0.69 -6.08 -18.61
C ILE A 36 -0.61 -5.64 -20.08
N SER A 37 0.11 -6.39 -20.92
CA SER A 37 0.21 -6.11 -22.34
C SER A 37 -1.14 -6.19 -23.05
N SER A 38 -1.97 -7.17 -22.70
CA SER A 38 -3.31 -7.35 -23.27
C SER A 38 -4.25 -6.21 -22.88
N PHE A 39 -4.24 -5.78 -21.60
CA PHE A 39 -5.00 -4.61 -21.17
C PHE A 39 -4.55 -3.34 -21.88
N LYS A 40 -3.23 -3.14 -22.00
CA LYS A 40 -2.67 -1.99 -22.73
C LYS A 40 -3.10 -1.97 -24.20
N ALA A 41 -3.09 -3.12 -24.87
CA ALA A 41 -3.54 -3.26 -26.26
C ALA A 41 -5.03 -2.93 -26.42
N ALA A 42 -5.84 -3.16 -25.37
CA ALA A 42 -7.25 -2.80 -25.31
C ALA A 42 -7.48 -1.34 -24.88
N GLY A 43 -6.44 -0.53 -24.67
CA GLY A 43 -6.55 0.84 -24.19
C GLY A 43 -6.89 0.96 -22.70
N ILE A 44 -6.67 -0.10 -21.92
CA ILE A 44 -7.00 -0.15 -20.48
C ILE A 44 -5.69 -0.05 -19.68
N GLY A 45 -5.63 0.92 -18.77
CA GLY A 45 -4.53 1.03 -17.81
C GLY A 45 -4.63 -0.03 -16.69
N THR A 46 -3.49 -0.42 -16.17
CA THR A 46 -3.39 -1.34 -15.02
C THR A 46 -2.80 -0.62 -13.82
N VAL A 47 -3.35 -0.89 -12.64
CA VAL A 47 -2.90 -0.29 -11.37
C VAL A 47 -2.27 -1.38 -10.52
N ALA A 48 -1.01 -1.19 -10.10
CA ALA A 48 -0.36 -2.11 -9.18
C ALA A 48 -0.83 -1.82 -7.75
N ASP A 49 -1.08 -2.88 -7.00
CA ASP A 49 -1.31 -2.81 -5.55
C ASP A 49 0.04 -2.89 -4.84
N VAL A 50 0.48 -1.78 -4.22
CA VAL A 50 1.83 -1.56 -3.71
C VAL A 50 1.82 -1.61 -2.19
N VAL A 51 2.40 -2.68 -1.65
CA VAL A 51 2.53 -2.88 -0.20
C VAL A 51 3.96 -2.55 0.21
N VAL A 52 4.14 -1.42 0.88
CA VAL A 52 5.46 -0.92 1.28
C VAL A 52 5.51 -0.45 2.75
N ASN A 53 4.38 -0.47 3.45
CA ASN A 53 4.36 -0.18 4.87
C ASN A 53 5.19 -1.20 5.65
N HIS A 54 5.03 -2.47 5.31
CA HIS A 54 5.63 -3.60 6.01
C HIS A 54 6.17 -4.66 5.04
N HIS A 55 7.00 -5.56 5.56
CA HIS A 55 7.60 -6.63 4.79
C HIS A 55 7.68 -7.92 5.59
N ASN A 56 7.47 -9.05 4.91
CA ASN A 56 7.62 -10.38 5.51
C ASN A 56 9.10 -10.78 5.61
N THR A 57 9.42 -11.61 6.59
CA THR A 57 10.77 -12.09 6.88
C THR A 57 10.79 -13.61 7.09
N THR A 58 11.96 -14.21 6.97
CA THR A 58 12.20 -15.53 7.53
C THR A 58 12.63 -15.36 8.99
N GLY A 59 11.88 -15.98 9.90
CA GLY A 59 12.01 -15.67 11.33
C GLY A 59 11.67 -14.20 11.59
N TRP A 60 12.41 -13.56 12.51
CA TRP A 60 12.11 -12.17 12.91
C TRP A 60 12.83 -11.12 12.06
N PHE A 61 14.04 -11.42 11.54
CA PHE A 61 14.96 -10.39 11.07
C PHE A 61 15.64 -10.70 9.75
N THR A 62 15.34 -11.84 9.10
CA THR A 62 16.01 -12.21 7.85
C THR A 62 15.17 -11.83 6.65
N PHE A 63 15.61 -10.80 5.93
CA PHE A 63 15.04 -10.40 4.67
C PHE A 63 15.76 -11.06 3.49
N PRO A 64 15.06 -11.41 2.40
CA PRO A 64 15.69 -11.92 1.20
C PRO A 64 16.56 -10.85 0.53
N ALA A 65 17.68 -11.27 -0.04
CA ALA A 65 18.42 -10.44 -0.98
C ALA A 65 17.87 -10.69 -2.39
N GLU A 66 17.62 -9.60 -3.13
CA GLU A 66 17.12 -9.66 -4.50
C GLU A 66 18.04 -8.87 -5.43
N THR A 67 18.22 -9.35 -6.66
CA THR A 67 19.01 -8.64 -7.66
C THR A 67 18.11 -8.11 -8.78
N TYR A 68 18.17 -6.80 -8.99
CA TYR A 68 17.47 -6.13 -10.08
C TYR A 68 18.42 -5.22 -10.84
N LYS A 69 18.49 -5.41 -12.17
CA LYS A 69 19.41 -4.66 -13.09
C LYS A 69 20.87 -4.65 -12.60
N GLY A 70 21.34 -5.77 -12.05
CA GLY A 70 22.72 -5.93 -11.58
C GLY A 70 23.01 -5.30 -10.21
N VAL A 71 22.02 -4.73 -9.55
CA VAL A 71 22.13 -4.20 -8.19
C VAL A 71 21.44 -5.15 -7.22
N THR A 72 22.12 -5.49 -6.13
CA THR A 72 21.51 -6.28 -5.03
C THR A 72 20.85 -5.34 -4.03
N TYR A 73 19.57 -5.62 -3.76
CA TYR A 73 18.75 -4.93 -2.79
C TYR A 73 18.41 -5.89 -1.64
N GLN A 74 18.58 -5.45 -0.43
CA GLN A 74 18.22 -6.22 0.76
C GLN A 74 17.84 -5.28 1.89
N LEU A 75 16.68 -5.50 2.47
CA LEU A 75 16.30 -4.89 3.74
C LEU A 75 17.12 -5.50 4.87
N LEU A 76 17.39 -4.71 5.89
CA LEU A 76 18.18 -5.10 7.05
C LEU A 76 17.34 -4.94 8.32
N PRO A 77 17.69 -5.59 9.44
CA PRO A 77 17.00 -5.34 10.71
C PRO A 77 16.96 -3.86 11.12
N THR A 78 18.00 -3.09 10.74
CA THR A 78 18.06 -1.63 10.96
C THR A 78 17.11 -0.82 10.09
N ASP A 79 16.37 -1.45 9.20
CA ASP A 79 15.29 -0.86 8.40
C ASP A 79 13.91 -1.10 9.02
N ILE A 80 13.82 -1.78 10.16
CA ILE A 80 12.58 -2.00 10.91
C ILE A 80 12.43 -0.88 11.95
N THR A 81 11.24 -0.32 12.07
CA THR A 81 10.95 0.73 13.05
C THR A 81 11.20 0.28 14.49
N ALA A 82 11.62 1.20 15.36
CA ALA A 82 12.00 0.90 16.75
C ALA A 82 10.83 0.39 17.61
N ASN A 83 9.60 0.78 17.26
CA ASN A 83 8.37 0.43 17.97
C ASN A 83 7.52 -0.63 17.26
N ASP A 84 8.04 -1.28 16.23
CA ASP A 84 7.35 -2.31 15.43
C ASP A 84 6.66 -3.35 16.33
N ASP A 85 5.42 -3.70 15.96
CA ASP A 85 4.55 -4.66 16.65
C ASP A 85 4.34 -4.31 18.15
N GLY A 86 4.13 -3.00 18.41
CA GLY A 86 3.95 -2.48 19.79
C GLY A 86 5.18 -2.66 20.66
N GLY A 87 6.36 -2.72 20.06
CA GLY A 87 7.65 -2.92 20.74
C GLY A 87 8.02 -4.38 20.97
N LYS A 88 7.22 -5.36 20.53
CA LYS A 88 7.56 -6.80 20.66
C LYS A 88 8.79 -7.14 19.84
N THR A 89 8.94 -6.55 18.66
CA THR A 89 10.10 -6.72 17.81
C THR A 89 11.37 -6.24 18.49
N ALA A 90 11.31 -5.13 19.22
CA ALA A 90 12.47 -4.62 19.98
C ALA A 90 12.89 -5.59 21.11
N LEU A 91 11.92 -6.20 21.79
CA LEU A 91 12.22 -7.22 22.83
C LEU A 91 12.91 -8.44 22.22
N GLU A 92 12.44 -8.90 21.07
CA GLU A 92 13.03 -10.03 20.36
C GLU A 92 14.41 -9.68 19.78
N ALA A 93 14.59 -8.46 19.29
CA ALA A 93 15.87 -7.95 18.80
C ALA A 93 16.92 -7.93 19.92
N ALA A 94 16.55 -7.46 21.11
CA ALA A 94 17.42 -7.50 22.29
C ALA A 94 17.79 -8.93 22.69
N ARG A 95 16.85 -9.88 22.58
CA ARG A 95 17.10 -11.30 22.87
C ARG A 95 18.09 -11.94 21.89
N GLN A 96 18.09 -11.50 20.64
CA GLN A 96 18.94 -12.03 19.57
C GLN A 96 20.21 -11.20 19.32
N ASP A 97 20.45 -10.15 20.08
CA ASP A 97 21.54 -9.19 19.88
C ASP A 97 21.52 -8.56 18.48
N VAL A 98 20.33 -8.16 18.03
CA VAL A 98 20.08 -7.53 16.73
C VAL A 98 19.73 -6.05 16.94
N ALA A 99 20.31 -5.16 16.15
CA ALA A 99 19.98 -3.75 16.16
C ALA A 99 18.82 -3.45 15.17
N LEU A 100 17.81 -2.72 15.65
CA LEU A 100 16.75 -2.12 14.82
C LEU A 100 17.09 -0.68 14.45
N SER A 101 16.22 -0.03 13.67
CA SER A 101 16.23 1.42 13.52
C SER A 101 16.06 2.11 14.87
N THR A 102 16.55 3.33 14.97
CA THR A 102 16.27 4.22 16.11
C THR A 102 15.03 5.07 15.92
N ASN A 103 14.42 5.04 14.74
CA ASN A 103 13.20 5.77 14.43
C ASN A 103 11.97 4.95 14.77
N ASN A 104 10.99 5.60 15.36
CA ASN A 104 9.65 5.04 15.48
C ASN A 104 8.90 5.18 14.15
N ASP A 105 7.83 4.40 14.04
CA ASP A 105 6.83 4.55 13.00
C ASP A 105 6.40 6.01 12.84
N GLU A 106 6.12 6.41 11.62
CA GLU A 106 5.61 7.75 11.30
C GLU A 106 4.09 7.80 11.32
N GLY A 107 3.43 6.67 11.47
CA GLY A 107 1.99 6.52 11.47
C GLY A 107 1.51 5.38 12.36
N GLU A 108 0.55 4.62 11.86
CA GLU A 108 -0.02 3.47 12.58
C GLU A 108 0.88 2.25 12.47
N ASP A 109 1.23 1.68 13.61
CA ASP A 109 1.90 0.39 13.74
C ASP A 109 0.96 -0.74 13.28
N TRP A 110 1.40 -1.59 12.35
CA TRP A 110 0.65 -2.75 11.88
C TRP A 110 1.28 -4.05 12.41
N GLY A 111 0.64 -4.67 13.40
CA GLY A 111 1.16 -5.88 14.04
C GLY A 111 1.14 -7.09 13.10
N GLY A 112 2.29 -7.80 12.99
CA GLY A 112 2.39 -9.09 12.31
C GLY A 112 3.50 -9.23 11.29
N MET A 113 3.83 -8.20 10.54
CA MET A 113 5.01 -8.12 9.67
C MET A 113 5.95 -7.04 10.20
N ARG A 114 7.12 -6.88 9.56
CA ARG A 114 8.09 -5.87 10.02
C ARG A 114 7.77 -4.53 9.36
N ASP A 115 7.34 -3.56 10.14
CA ASP A 115 7.08 -2.20 9.66
C ASP A 115 8.38 -1.51 9.29
N LEU A 116 8.41 -0.93 8.08
CA LEU A 116 9.62 -0.38 7.50
C LEU A 116 9.85 1.08 7.92
N ASP A 117 11.05 1.38 8.32
CA ASP A 117 11.48 2.76 8.58
C ASP A 117 11.68 3.53 7.28
N HIS A 118 10.67 4.27 6.84
CA HIS A 118 10.73 5.07 5.63
C HIS A 118 11.71 6.26 5.71
N LYS A 119 12.27 6.57 6.89
CA LYS A 119 13.40 7.51 7.02
C LYS A 119 14.73 6.86 6.65
N SER A 120 14.80 5.52 6.65
CA SER A 120 15.99 4.79 6.17
C SER A 120 16.23 5.06 4.69
N GLN A 121 17.45 5.47 4.36
CA GLN A 121 17.86 5.63 2.96
C GLN A 121 17.84 4.31 2.21
N ASN A 122 18.13 3.18 2.90
CA ASN A 122 18.09 1.86 2.30
C ASN A 122 16.65 1.50 1.90
N VAL A 123 15.69 1.67 2.80
CA VAL A 123 14.25 1.46 2.51
C VAL A 123 13.81 2.32 1.32
N GLN A 124 14.11 3.63 1.35
CA GLN A 124 13.74 4.52 0.25
C GLN A 124 14.35 4.10 -1.09
N ASN A 125 15.62 3.68 -1.11
CA ASN A 125 16.29 3.24 -2.33
C ASN A 125 15.65 1.97 -2.89
N ILE A 126 15.34 1.01 -2.04
CA ILE A 126 14.68 -0.25 -2.41
C ILE A 126 13.28 0.03 -2.97
N ILE A 127 12.47 0.80 -2.27
CA ILE A 127 11.10 1.10 -2.71
C ILE A 127 11.11 1.91 -4.01
N LYS A 128 12.00 2.90 -4.15
CA LYS A 128 12.15 3.66 -5.41
C LYS A 128 12.58 2.77 -6.58
N ALA A 129 13.41 1.77 -6.35
CA ALA A 129 13.76 0.79 -7.37
C ALA A 129 12.56 -0.12 -7.70
N TYR A 130 11.82 -0.57 -6.68
CA TYR A 130 10.63 -1.40 -6.84
C TYR A 130 9.53 -0.71 -7.65
N VAL A 131 9.17 0.54 -7.32
CA VAL A 131 8.13 1.25 -8.07
C VAL A 131 8.53 1.55 -9.52
N ARG A 132 9.84 1.76 -9.79
CA ARG A 132 10.35 1.83 -11.18
C ARG A 132 10.21 0.49 -11.90
N TYR A 133 10.55 -0.62 -11.25
CA TYR A 133 10.35 -1.95 -11.81
C TYR A 133 8.89 -2.19 -12.17
N LEU A 134 7.95 -1.86 -11.30
CA LEU A 134 6.52 -2.00 -11.57
C LEU A 134 6.10 -1.19 -12.82
N LYS A 135 6.55 0.06 -12.93
CA LYS A 135 6.17 0.93 -14.05
C LYS A 135 6.95 0.62 -15.33
N ASP A 136 8.29 0.61 -15.25
CA ASP A 136 9.14 0.62 -16.44
C ASP A 136 9.30 -0.77 -17.03
N ASP A 137 9.38 -1.82 -16.20
CA ASP A 137 9.63 -3.18 -16.67
C ASP A 137 8.33 -4.00 -16.79
N LEU A 138 7.37 -3.86 -15.86
CA LEU A 138 6.10 -4.57 -15.95
C LEU A 138 5.05 -3.81 -16.75
N GLY A 139 5.10 -2.47 -16.75
CA GLY A 139 4.21 -1.63 -17.56
C GLY A 139 2.94 -1.18 -16.88
N TYR A 140 2.88 -1.19 -15.55
CA TYR A 140 1.77 -0.59 -14.81
C TYR A 140 1.65 0.92 -15.09
N THR A 141 0.42 1.41 -15.12
CA THR A 141 0.11 2.80 -15.42
C THR A 141 -0.28 3.62 -14.19
N GLY A 142 -0.50 2.97 -13.07
CA GLY A 142 -0.87 3.61 -11.80
C GLY A 142 -0.54 2.73 -10.61
N PHE A 143 -0.64 3.30 -9.40
CA PHE A 143 -0.42 2.59 -8.14
C PHE A 143 -1.61 2.76 -7.20
N ARG A 144 -1.98 1.69 -6.50
CA ARG A 144 -2.74 1.74 -5.26
C ARG A 144 -1.76 1.44 -4.12
N TYR A 145 -1.56 2.38 -3.22
CA TYR A 145 -0.73 2.16 -2.04
C TYR A 145 -1.58 1.63 -0.90
N ASP A 146 -1.20 0.45 -0.41
CA ASP A 146 -1.78 -0.22 0.74
C ASP A 146 -1.39 0.48 2.03
N MET A 147 -2.31 0.53 3.00
CA MET A 147 -2.08 0.97 4.38
C MET A 147 -1.19 2.23 4.52
N VAL A 148 -1.50 3.28 3.78
CA VAL A 148 -0.71 4.52 3.83
C VAL A 148 -0.85 5.32 5.13
N LYS A 149 -1.58 4.80 6.11
CA LYS A 149 -1.62 5.33 7.48
C LYS A 149 -0.37 5.00 8.28
N GLY A 150 0.41 4.00 7.86
CA GLY A 150 1.59 3.53 8.59
C GLY A 150 2.85 4.36 8.34
N PHE A 151 2.87 5.24 7.34
CA PHE A 151 4.06 6.06 7.03
C PHE A 151 3.69 7.45 6.52
N ALA A 152 4.66 8.37 6.56
CA ALA A 152 4.39 9.76 6.19
C ALA A 152 4.00 9.89 4.70
N ALA A 153 2.97 10.71 4.45
CA ALA A 153 2.40 10.94 3.12
C ALA A 153 3.44 11.45 2.09
N SER A 154 4.45 12.18 2.53
CA SER A 154 5.54 12.69 1.68
C SER A 154 6.32 11.58 0.98
N HIS A 155 6.43 10.38 1.59
CA HIS A 155 7.09 9.24 0.95
C HIS A 155 6.32 8.73 -0.26
N VAL A 156 4.98 8.76 -0.24
CA VAL A 156 4.16 8.42 -1.42
C VAL A 156 4.47 9.37 -2.59
N ALA A 157 4.57 10.67 -2.30
CA ALA A 157 4.95 11.66 -3.31
C ALA A 157 6.34 11.39 -3.91
N ASP A 158 7.32 11.05 -3.06
CA ASP A 158 8.68 10.73 -3.49
C ASP A 158 8.74 9.45 -4.33
N TYR A 159 7.96 8.42 -3.97
CA TYR A 159 7.88 7.17 -4.73
C TYR A 159 7.19 7.38 -6.08
N ASN A 160 6.09 8.14 -6.12
CA ASN A 160 5.43 8.52 -7.37
C ASN A 160 6.36 9.28 -8.31
N LYS A 161 7.08 10.26 -7.76
CA LYS A 161 8.08 11.04 -8.51
C LYS A 161 9.22 10.15 -9.02
N ALA A 162 9.71 9.23 -8.19
CA ALA A 162 10.79 8.31 -8.58
C ALA A 162 10.38 7.37 -9.72
N ALA A 163 9.12 6.93 -9.74
CA ALA A 163 8.56 6.13 -10.82
C ALA A 163 8.15 6.98 -12.04
N GLY A 164 7.88 8.27 -11.86
CA GLY A 164 7.25 9.11 -12.88
C GLY A 164 5.82 8.64 -13.20
N ILE A 165 5.06 8.25 -12.17
CA ILE A 165 3.68 7.80 -12.31
C ILE A 165 2.73 9.00 -12.18
N GLU A 166 1.69 9.05 -13.02
CA GLU A 166 0.74 10.17 -13.03
C GLU A 166 -0.50 9.91 -12.16
N PHE A 167 -0.82 8.64 -11.91
CA PHE A 167 -1.97 8.25 -11.11
C PHE A 167 -1.55 7.36 -9.96
N SER A 168 -1.93 7.74 -8.76
CA SER A 168 -1.95 6.83 -7.61
C SER A 168 -3.14 7.10 -6.70
N VAL A 169 -3.52 6.09 -5.94
CA VAL A 169 -4.54 6.18 -4.89
C VAL A 169 -4.02 5.54 -3.62
N GLY A 170 -4.13 6.22 -2.49
CA GLY A 170 -3.77 5.69 -1.19
C GLY A 170 -4.97 5.15 -0.43
N GLU A 171 -4.76 4.03 0.25
CA GLU A 171 -5.71 3.51 1.21
C GLU A 171 -5.49 4.18 2.56
N TYR A 172 -6.10 5.33 2.75
CA TYR A 172 -6.13 6.03 4.03
C TYR A 172 -7.52 5.89 4.67
N TRP A 173 -7.74 4.80 5.38
CA TRP A 173 -9.06 4.47 5.94
C TRP A 173 -9.30 5.22 7.24
N ASP A 174 -9.89 6.42 7.14
CA ASP A 174 -10.10 7.31 8.27
C ASP A 174 -11.26 8.28 8.03
N SER A 175 -11.40 9.27 8.92
CA SER A 175 -12.32 10.39 8.78
C SER A 175 -12.00 11.23 7.55
N ASN A 176 -13.01 11.91 7.02
CA ASN A 176 -12.82 12.79 5.86
C ASN A 176 -11.72 13.84 6.09
N ALA A 177 -11.66 14.43 7.28
CA ALA A 177 -10.65 15.44 7.60
C ALA A 177 -9.22 14.87 7.57
N ASN A 178 -9.02 13.64 8.05
CA ASN A 178 -7.72 12.99 8.02
C ASN A 178 -7.32 12.59 6.60
N ILE A 179 -8.27 12.11 5.78
CA ILE A 179 -8.03 11.82 4.36
C ILE A 179 -7.63 13.09 3.60
N GLN A 180 -8.34 14.20 3.83
CA GLN A 180 -8.00 15.51 3.23
C GLN A 180 -6.59 15.95 3.62
N SER A 181 -6.25 15.86 4.90
CA SER A 181 -4.92 16.20 5.41
C SER A 181 -3.84 15.32 4.77
N TRP A 182 -4.10 14.02 4.61
CA TRP A 182 -3.16 13.11 3.95
C TRP A 182 -2.92 13.51 2.48
N ILE A 183 -3.98 13.81 1.71
CA ILE A 183 -3.85 14.27 0.31
C ILE A 183 -2.99 15.54 0.24
N GLU A 184 -3.26 16.52 1.11
CA GLU A 184 -2.47 17.76 1.17
C GLU A 184 -0.99 17.46 1.52
N ASN A 185 -0.73 16.55 2.46
CA ASN A 185 0.61 16.16 2.88
C ASN A 185 1.36 15.35 1.82
N THR A 186 0.68 14.73 0.84
CA THR A 186 1.34 14.21 -0.36
C THR A 186 1.74 15.33 -1.34
N GLY A 187 1.44 16.59 -1.04
CA GLY A 187 1.54 17.68 -2.00
C GLY A 187 0.58 17.51 -3.19
N LYS A 188 -0.55 16.84 -2.99
CA LYS A 188 -1.55 16.50 -4.02
C LYS A 188 -0.98 15.59 -5.12
N ASN A 189 0.01 14.77 -4.79
CA ASN A 189 0.62 13.80 -5.71
C ASN A 189 -0.08 12.42 -5.68
N SER A 190 -1.11 12.25 -4.86
CA SER A 190 -1.90 11.03 -4.82
C SER A 190 -3.38 11.35 -4.57
N ALA A 191 -4.26 10.59 -5.18
CA ALA A 191 -5.65 10.50 -4.80
C ALA A 191 -5.81 9.62 -3.55
N ALA A 192 -7.00 9.61 -2.95
CA ALA A 192 -7.36 8.71 -1.87
C ALA A 192 -8.73 8.08 -2.10
N PHE A 193 -8.96 6.89 -1.53
CA PHE A 193 -10.30 6.31 -1.49
C PHE A 193 -11.22 7.15 -0.62
N ASP A 194 -12.40 7.48 -1.14
CA ASP A 194 -13.42 8.25 -0.43
C ASP A 194 -14.29 7.33 0.44
N PHE A 195 -13.75 6.92 1.60
CA PHE A 195 -14.45 6.04 2.53
C PHE A 195 -15.75 6.65 3.06
N GLN A 196 -15.80 7.96 3.24
CA GLN A 196 -17.02 8.62 3.75
C GLN A 196 -18.13 8.62 2.70
N PHE A 197 -17.80 8.80 1.41
CA PHE A 197 -18.76 8.62 0.33
C PHE A 197 -19.30 7.18 0.29
N ARG A 198 -18.43 6.20 0.43
CA ARG A 198 -18.81 4.78 0.51
C ARG A 198 -19.81 4.53 1.64
N TYR A 199 -19.57 5.08 2.84
CA TYR A 199 -20.50 4.94 3.96
C TYR A 199 -21.83 5.60 3.67
N ASN A 200 -21.84 6.79 3.09
CA ASN A 200 -23.07 7.49 2.71
C ASN A 200 -23.90 6.67 1.71
N VAL A 201 -23.25 6.06 0.71
CA VAL A 201 -23.93 5.19 -0.28
C VAL A 201 -24.51 3.95 0.38
N ARG A 202 -23.73 3.25 1.20
CA ARG A 202 -24.15 2.06 1.95
C ARG A 202 -25.37 2.37 2.83
N ASP A 203 -25.28 3.43 3.62
CA ASP A 203 -26.34 3.78 4.58
C ASP A 203 -27.59 4.28 3.87
N ALA A 204 -27.45 4.97 2.74
CA ALA A 204 -28.58 5.33 1.90
C ALA A 204 -29.28 4.11 1.33
N ALA A 205 -28.53 3.16 0.80
CA ALA A 205 -29.08 1.93 0.22
C ALA A 205 -29.76 1.05 1.27
N ASN A 206 -29.09 0.82 2.41
CA ASN A 206 -29.62 -0.05 3.46
C ASN A 206 -30.80 0.56 4.23
N GLY A 207 -30.77 1.88 4.46
CA GLY A 207 -31.81 2.60 5.21
C GLY A 207 -32.89 3.25 4.34
N GLY A 208 -32.77 3.24 3.02
CA GLY A 208 -33.69 3.91 2.10
C GLY A 208 -33.64 5.44 2.19
N ASN A 209 -32.67 6.00 2.89
CA ASN A 209 -32.53 7.45 3.05
C ASN A 209 -31.55 8.03 2.03
N TRP A 210 -32.01 8.26 0.82
CA TRP A 210 -31.21 8.78 -0.29
C TRP A 210 -30.69 10.21 -0.09
N THR A 211 -31.21 10.96 0.91
CA THR A 211 -30.68 12.29 1.23
C THR A 211 -29.22 12.25 1.72
N LEU A 212 -28.75 11.09 2.20
CA LEU A 212 -27.36 10.88 2.61
C LEU A 212 -26.36 11.07 1.46
N LEU A 213 -26.78 10.91 0.21
CA LEU A 213 -25.95 11.19 -0.95
C LEU A 213 -25.64 12.69 -1.13
N ASN A 214 -26.40 13.57 -0.47
CA ASN A 214 -26.12 15.00 -0.44
C ASN A 214 -25.20 15.40 0.73
N SER A 215 -24.70 14.42 1.51
CA SER A 215 -23.77 14.72 2.60
C SER A 215 -22.49 15.34 2.06
N THR A 216 -22.07 16.44 2.67
CA THR A 216 -20.85 17.16 2.31
C THR A 216 -19.62 16.66 3.07
N ASN A 217 -19.78 15.67 3.96
CA ASN A 217 -18.69 15.08 4.74
C ASN A 217 -17.99 13.96 3.98
N ASN A 218 -17.51 14.25 2.76
CA ASN A 218 -16.73 13.34 1.94
C ASN A 218 -15.89 14.13 0.93
N LEU A 219 -14.91 13.49 0.30
CA LEU A 219 -14.03 14.15 -0.68
C LEU A 219 -14.78 14.59 -1.93
N MET A 220 -15.75 13.79 -2.39
CA MET A 220 -16.48 14.06 -3.63
C MET A 220 -17.23 15.39 -3.62
N HIS A 221 -17.64 15.86 -2.44
CA HIS A 221 -18.32 17.15 -2.27
C HIS A 221 -17.36 18.30 -1.95
N ASP A 222 -16.07 18.05 -1.73
CA ASP A 222 -15.08 19.10 -1.54
C ASP A 222 -14.71 19.73 -2.88
N ALA A 223 -14.91 21.06 -3.02
CA ALA A 223 -14.67 21.75 -4.27
C ALA A 223 -13.20 21.75 -4.72
N THR A 224 -12.27 21.61 -3.78
CA THR A 224 -10.82 21.65 -4.04
C THR A 224 -10.18 20.28 -4.15
N LEU A 225 -10.75 19.28 -3.47
CA LEU A 225 -10.17 17.93 -3.37
C LEU A 225 -10.94 16.86 -4.15
N ARG A 226 -12.12 17.16 -4.71
CA ARG A 226 -12.92 16.17 -5.46
C ARG A 226 -12.16 15.49 -6.59
N GLN A 227 -11.21 16.16 -7.20
CA GLN A 227 -10.39 15.57 -8.27
C GLN A 227 -9.45 14.47 -7.77
N TYR A 228 -9.22 14.40 -6.45
CA TYR A 228 -8.44 13.37 -5.77
C TYR A 228 -9.31 12.30 -5.10
N ALA A 229 -10.62 12.37 -5.27
CA ALA A 229 -11.55 11.39 -4.71
C ALA A 229 -11.65 10.16 -5.62
N VAL A 230 -11.28 9.00 -5.10
CA VAL A 230 -11.59 7.72 -5.72
C VAL A 230 -12.79 7.13 -4.98
N THR A 231 -13.98 7.33 -5.55
CA THR A 231 -15.23 6.82 -4.98
C THR A 231 -15.36 5.32 -5.24
N PHE A 232 -15.95 4.60 -4.30
CA PHE A 232 -16.21 3.18 -4.44
C PHE A 232 -17.46 2.79 -3.62
N VAL A 233 -18.02 1.63 -3.91
CA VAL A 233 -19.19 1.09 -3.21
C VAL A 233 -18.74 -0.02 -2.26
N GLU A 234 -17.87 -0.89 -2.75
CA GLU A 234 -17.37 -2.06 -2.05
C GLU A 234 -15.93 -2.36 -2.47
N ASN A 235 -15.16 -2.98 -1.58
CA ASN A 235 -13.85 -3.56 -1.87
C ASN A 235 -13.66 -4.88 -1.09
N HIS A 236 -12.53 -5.54 -1.28
CA HIS A 236 -12.22 -6.83 -0.67
C HIS A 236 -12.16 -6.81 0.88
N ASP A 237 -12.01 -5.63 1.51
CA ASP A 237 -11.99 -5.49 2.97
C ASP A 237 -13.37 -5.22 3.56
N THR A 238 -14.33 -4.76 2.75
CA THR A 238 -15.65 -4.36 3.24
C THR A 238 -16.72 -5.41 3.01
N GLN A 239 -16.58 -6.27 2.01
CA GLN A 239 -17.63 -7.20 1.56
C GLN A 239 -18.10 -8.23 2.60
N TYR A 240 -17.27 -8.59 3.59
CA TYR A 240 -17.57 -9.62 4.57
C TYR A 240 -17.70 -9.11 6.01
N ARG A 241 -17.66 -7.80 6.22
CA ARG A 241 -17.70 -7.25 7.59
C ARG A 241 -19.06 -7.31 8.24
N SER A 242 -20.12 -7.32 7.43
CA SER A 242 -21.49 -7.53 7.90
C SER A 242 -22.39 -7.88 6.70
N PRO A 243 -23.49 -8.64 6.89
CA PRO A 243 -24.47 -8.86 5.83
C PRO A 243 -25.04 -7.57 5.22
N SER A 244 -25.02 -6.47 5.97
CA SER A 244 -25.45 -5.15 5.50
C SER A 244 -24.37 -4.40 4.69
N GLU A 245 -23.20 -4.95 4.58
CA GLU A 245 -22.05 -4.34 3.86
C GLU A 245 -21.74 -5.05 2.54
N THR A 246 -22.47 -6.13 2.22
CA THR A 246 -22.45 -6.71 0.88
C THR A 246 -23.24 -5.82 -0.05
N GLY A 247 -22.58 -5.31 -1.08
CA GLY A 247 -23.17 -4.44 -2.09
C GLY A 247 -24.21 -5.12 -2.96
#